data_978ed6c8ebc6f0714cfc728a09767e79
#
_entry.id   978ed6c8ebc6f0714cfc728a09767e79
#
_cell.length_a   1.000
_cell.length_b   1.000
_cell.length_c   1.000
_cell.angle_alpha   90.00
_cell.angle_beta   90.00
_cell.angle_gamma   90.00
#
_symmetry.space_group_name_H-M   'P 1'
#
loop_
_entity.id
_entity.type
_entity.pdbx_description
1 polymer ?
#
loop_
_entity_poly.entity_id
_entity_poly.type
_entity_poly.pdbx_seq_one_letter_code
_entity_poly.pdbx_strand_id
1 'polypeptide(L)'
;GLLEGDELTVEQALRGLMIPSGNDAATVLAEYVGKKIDPKTKNAEATFVKAMNERAKKLGCTGTVFENPHGLDFDEWAGDMHSTAHDVALMMQEAMKNDTFREVVASEDSWIEVTGADGSDHSHSMDTHNVLLGQDGNIGGKTGTTDDAGYCFTSAYNRDGDEIYTVILNSTTTDQRFTDTATLANWYYGHKVTVAIANTQEKTANGNPLMARISQTDWT
;
A
#
# COMPACT_ATOMS: atom_id res chain seq x y z
N GLY A 1 16.90 10.65 -3.45
CA GLY A 1 17.93 11.65 -3.60
C GLY A 1 17.49 13.08 -3.28
N LEU A 2 16.56 13.30 -2.30
CA LEU A 2 16.23 14.63 -1.81
C LEU A 2 17.41 15.23 -1.02
N LEU A 3 17.59 16.54 -1.13
CA LEU A 3 18.64 17.28 -0.44
C LEU A 3 18.06 18.20 0.64
N GLU A 4 18.87 18.57 1.61
CA GLU A 4 18.47 19.54 2.63
C GLU A 4 18.15 20.90 1.98
N GLY A 5 16.93 21.38 2.26
CA GLY A 5 16.41 22.64 1.71
C GLY A 5 15.61 22.49 0.42
N ASP A 6 15.43 21.28 -0.08
CA ASP A 6 14.53 21.02 -1.20
C ASP A 6 13.07 21.35 -0.82
N GLU A 7 12.37 22.01 -1.72
CA GLU A 7 10.95 22.32 -1.59
C GLU A 7 10.13 21.47 -2.54
N LEU A 8 9.18 20.70 -2.00
CA LEU A 8 8.28 19.85 -2.76
C LEU A 8 6.89 19.81 -2.10
N THR A 9 5.88 19.52 -2.91
CA THR A 9 4.51 19.34 -2.41
C THR A 9 4.36 17.99 -1.71
N VAL A 10 3.33 17.86 -0.87
CA VAL A 10 2.98 16.56 -0.24
C VAL A 10 2.70 15.49 -1.30
N GLU A 11 2.07 15.85 -2.42
CA GLU A 11 1.81 14.92 -3.51
C GLU A 11 3.12 14.45 -4.18
N GLN A 12 4.06 15.35 -4.44
CA GLN A 12 5.38 14.98 -4.97
C GLN A 12 6.13 14.05 -4.01
N ALA A 13 6.11 14.35 -2.71
CA ALA A 13 6.71 13.48 -1.70
C ALA A 13 6.03 12.11 -1.64
N LEU A 14 4.69 12.06 -1.75
CA LEU A 14 3.95 10.79 -1.80
C LEU A 14 4.29 9.98 -3.06
N ARG A 15 4.44 10.63 -4.21
CA ARG A 15 4.91 9.98 -5.45
C ARG A 15 6.32 9.44 -5.27
N GLY A 16 7.25 10.25 -4.73
CA GLY A 16 8.62 9.84 -4.44
C GLY A 16 8.71 8.66 -3.46
N LEU A 17 7.79 8.56 -2.50
CA LEU A 17 7.69 7.44 -1.57
C LEU A 17 7.15 6.18 -2.26
N MET A 18 6.03 6.29 -2.98
CA MET A 18 5.26 5.12 -3.40
C MET A 18 5.75 4.51 -4.71
N ILE A 19 6.24 5.31 -5.65
CA ILE A 19 6.66 4.83 -6.98
C ILE A 19 8.07 4.23 -6.92
N PRO A 20 9.16 5.02 -6.69
CA PRO A 20 10.52 4.49 -6.61
C PRO A 20 10.89 3.97 -5.22
N SER A 21 9.97 4.01 -4.25
CA SER A 21 10.24 3.59 -2.86
C SER A 21 11.29 4.45 -2.13
N GLY A 22 11.21 5.79 -2.25
CA GLY A 22 12.15 6.72 -1.63
C GLY A 22 12.01 6.77 -0.10
N ASN A 23 13.04 6.34 0.63
CA ASN A 23 13.07 6.38 2.10
C ASN A 23 13.19 7.82 2.62
N ASP A 24 13.92 8.67 1.91
CA ASP A 24 14.02 10.12 2.15
C ASP A 24 12.64 10.80 2.06
N ALA A 25 11.85 10.47 1.05
CA ALA A 25 10.49 10.96 0.92
C ALA A 25 9.57 10.50 2.08
N ALA A 26 9.76 9.27 2.59
CA ALA A 26 9.06 8.78 3.78
C ALA A 26 9.40 9.63 5.02
N THR A 27 10.69 9.91 5.24
CA THR A 27 11.17 10.73 6.35
C THR A 27 10.62 12.17 6.26
N VAL A 28 10.70 12.80 5.08
CA VAL A 28 10.17 14.15 4.84
C VAL A 28 8.67 14.22 5.15
N LEU A 29 7.88 13.25 4.68
CA LEU A 29 6.45 13.16 4.99
C LEU A 29 6.19 12.95 6.48
N ALA A 30 6.96 12.08 7.13
CA ALA A 30 6.83 11.82 8.56
C ALA A 30 7.12 13.07 9.40
N GLU A 31 8.18 13.81 9.07
CA GLU A 31 8.51 15.06 9.75
C GLU A 31 7.43 16.13 9.55
N TYR A 32 6.97 16.31 8.30
CA TYR A 32 5.93 17.30 7.99
C TYR A 32 4.64 16.98 8.73
N VAL A 33 4.14 15.74 8.63
CA VAL A 33 2.88 15.31 9.27
C VAL A 33 3.03 15.30 10.79
N GLY A 34 4.17 14.84 11.33
CA GLY A 34 4.43 14.85 12.77
C GLY A 34 4.38 16.27 13.37
N LYS A 35 4.92 17.26 12.68
CA LYS A 35 4.80 18.69 13.06
C LYS A 35 3.37 19.21 12.93
N LYS A 36 2.57 18.70 12.00
CA LYS A 36 1.13 19.05 11.89
C LYS A 36 0.32 18.44 13.03
N ILE A 37 0.66 17.22 13.48
CA ILE A 37 0.00 16.55 14.61
C ILE A 37 0.32 17.27 15.92
N ASP A 38 1.61 17.55 16.16
CA ASP A 38 2.08 18.31 17.33
C ASP A 38 3.12 19.37 16.90
N PRO A 39 2.69 20.64 16.74
CA PRO A 39 3.60 21.73 16.38
C PRO A 39 4.72 22.02 17.40
N LYS A 40 4.63 21.48 18.61
CA LYS A 40 5.63 21.64 19.67
C LYS A 40 6.52 20.42 19.84
N THR A 41 6.33 19.38 19.05
CA THR A 41 7.14 18.16 19.15
C THR A 41 8.63 18.46 18.94
N LYS A 42 9.46 17.79 19.73
CA LYS A 42 10.92 17.80 19.55
C LYS A 42 11.41 16.70 18.61
N ASN A 43 10.55 15.72 18.31
CA ASN A 43 10.81 14.64 17.39
C ASN A 43 9.54 14.39 16.56
N ALA A 44 9.50 14.97 15.39
CA ALA A 44 8.33 14.89 14.50
C ALA A 44 8.13 13.48 13.94
N GLU A 45 9.21 12.79 13.60
CA GLU A 45 9.18 11.42 13.11
C GLU A 45 8.58 10.47 14.15
N ALA A 46 9.04 10.51 15.40
CA ALA A 46 8.46 9.70 16.47
C ALA A 46 6.98 10.02 16.72
N THR A 47 6.57 11.29 16.57
CA THR A 47 5.16 11.68 16.64
C THR A 47 4.35 11.05 15.51
N PHE A 48 4.91 11.01 14.31
CA PHE A 48 4.28 10.37 13.15
C PHE A 48 4.20 8.84 13.32
N VAL A 49 5.29 8.18 13.73
CA VAL A 49 5.32 6.72 13.97
C VAL A 49 4.29 6.32 15.04
N LYS A 50 4.15 7.11 16.10
CA LYS A 50 3.07 6.90 17.08
C LYS A 50 1.69 6.96 16.42
N ALA A 51 1.47 7.92 15.54
CA ALA A 51 0.20 8.03 14.81
C ALA A 51 -0.01 6.85 13.83
N MET A 52 1.05 6.35 13.17
CA MET A 52 0.98 5.12 12.36
C MET A 52 0.47 3.94 13.18
N ASN A 53 1.06 3.68 14.35
CA ASN A 53 0.65 2.58 15.23
C ASN A 53 -0.78 2.76 15.76
N GLU A 54 -1.18 3.97 16.13
CA GLU A 54 -2.56 4.28 16.54
C GLU A 54 -3.55 4.05 15.38
N ARG A 55 -3.17 4.39 14.15
CA ARG A 55 -4.01 4.15 12.97
C ARG A 55 -4.13 2.67 12.66
N ALA A 56 -3.03 1.93 12.66
CA ALA A 56 -3.03 0.48 12.50
C ALA A 56 -3.97 -0.20 13.50
N LYS A 57 -3.86 0.17 14.78
CA LYS A 57 -4.76 -0.34 15.83
C LYS A 57 -6.24 -0.02 15.56
N LYS A 58 -6.56 1.18 15.09
CA LYS A 58 -7.94 1.58 14.73
C LYS A 58 -8.47 0.80 13.54
N LEU A 59 -7.62 0.33 12.64
CA LEU A 59 -7.98 -0.52 11.51
C LEU A 59 -8.16 -1.99 11.90
N GLY A 60 -7.83 -2.37 13.14
CA GLY A 60 -7.87 -3.75 13.60
C GLY A 60 -6.59 -4.54 13.34
N CYS A 61 -5.51 -3.87 12.94
CA CYS A 61 -4.19 -4.50 12.76
C CYS A 61 -3.60 -4.83 14.13
N THR A 62 -3.73 -6.08 14.56
CA THR A 62 -3.32 -6.52 15.90
C THR A 62 -1.93 -7.14 15.94
N GLY A 63 -1.37 -7.47 14.78
CA GLY A 63 -0.03 -8.04 14.61
C GLY A 63 0.93 -7.07 13.91
N THR A 64 0.76 -5.74 14.11
CA THR A 64 1.58 -4.73 13.44
C THR A 64 2.20 -3.77 14.45
N VAL A 65 3.51 -3.58 14.31
CA VAL A 65 4.30 -2.56 15.02
C VAL A 65 5.18 -1.82 14.03
N PHE A 66 5.09 -0.50 14.02
CA PHE A 66 5.96 0.40 13.26
C PHE A 66 6.95 1.07 14.21
N GLU A 67 8.22 1.17 13.81
CA GLU A 67 9.28 1.85 14.56
C GLU A 67 9.88 3.03 13.78
N ASN A 68 9.69 3.03 12.46
CA ASN A 68 10.10 4.13 11.58
C ASN A 68 9.12 4.26 10.39
N PRO A 69 9.20 5.34 9.57
CA PRO A 69 8.28 5.57 8.46
C PRO A 69 8.66 4.87 7.16
N HIS A 70 9.88 4.34 7.02
CA HIS A 70 10.44 3.84 5.76
C HIS A 70 10.61 2.32 5.70
N GLY A 71 10.59 1.63 6.84
CA GLY A 71 10.64 0.17 6.87
C GLY A 71 12.03 -0.46 6.87
N LEU A 72 13.11 0.34 7.05
CA LEU A 72 14.45 -0.23 7.25
C LEU A 72 14.56 -0.85 8.64
N ASP A 73 15.22 -2.01 8.74
CA ASP A 73 15.25 -2.88 9.92
C ASP A 73 16.67 -3.34 10.30
N PHE A 74 17.69 -2.62 9.87
CA PHE A 74 19.10 -2.92 10.12
C PHE A 74 19.84 -1.71 10.73
N ASP A 75 21.04 -1.94 11.26
CA ASP A 75 21.90 -0.93 11.91
C ASP A 75 21.12 -0.15 13.00
N GLU A 76 21.07 1.17 12.90
CA GLU A 76 20.36 2.06 13.84
C GLU A 76 18.84 1.89 13.83
N TRP A 77 18.26 1.24 12.81
CA TRP A 77 16.84 0.94 12.69
C TRP A 77 16.48 -0.49 13.07
N ALA A 78 17.46 -1.29 13.53
CA ALA A 78 17.19 -2.64 14.01
C ALA A 78 16.27 -2.62 15.25
N GLY A 79 15.19 -3.40 15.22
CA GLY A 79 14.18 -3.40 16.27
C GLY A 79 13.19 -4.56 16.14
N ASP A 80 11.98 -4.35 16.63
CA ASP A 80 10.88 -5.35 16.61
C ASP A 80 9.75 -4.94 15.64
N MET A 81 10.09 -4.23 14.57
CA MET A 81 9.11 -3.83 13.58
C MET A 81 8.59 -5.06 12.82
N HIS A 82 7.29 -5.26 12.82
CA HIS A 82 6.67 -6.42 12.18
C HIS A 82 5.23 -6.15 11.74
N SER A 83 4.72 -7.00 10.85
CA SER A 83 3.32 -7.01 10.44
C SER A 83 2.88 -8.42 10.03
N THR A 84 1.61 -8.56 9.69
CA THR A 84 1.03 -9.78 9.12
C THR A 84 0.44 -9.51 7.74
N ALA A 85 0.29 -10.54 6.90
CA ALA A 85 -0.35 -10.39 5.60
C ALA A 85 -1.79 -9.85 5.72
N HIS A 86 -2.53 -10.29 6.74
CA HIS A 86 -3.87 -9.79 7.03
C HIS A 86 -3.87 -8.28 7.34
N ASP A 87 -2.97 -7.84 8.22
CA ASP A 87 -2.92 -6.43 8.63
C ASP A 87 -2.49 -5.53 7.46
N VAL A 88 -1.51 -5.97 6.65
CA VAL A 88 -1.10 -5.24 5.44
C VAL A 88 -2.26 -5.15 4.44
N ALA A 89 -3.07 -6.20 4.28
CA ALA A 89 -4.26 -6.17 3.43
C ALA A 89 -5.31 -5.17 3.94
N LEU A 90 -5.54 -5.09 5.25
CA LEU A 90 -6.44 -4.08 5.85
C LEU A 90 -5.92 -2.65 5.60
N MET A 91 -4.62 -2.43 5.75
CA MET A 91 -4.01 -1.12 5.47
C MET A 91 -4.11 -0.75 3.99
N MET A 92 -3.86 -1.69 3.08
CA MET A 92 -4.02 -1.48 1.64
C MET A 92 -5.47 -1.17 1.27
N GLN A 93 -6.42 -1.93 1.80
CA GLN A 93 -7.85 -1.69 1.61
C GLN A 93 -8.27 -0.29 2.07
N GLU A 94 -7.76 0.16 3.20
CA GLU A 94 -8.08 1.51 3.70
C GLU A 94 -7.44 2.60 2.84
N ALA A 95 -6.17 2.44 2.45
CA ALA A 95 -5.44 3.39 1.62
C ALA A 95 -6.10 3.54 0.23
N MET A 96 -6.54 2.44 -0.35
CA MET A 96 -7.23 2.41 -1.65
C MET A 96 -8.61 3.10 -1.66
N LYS A 97 -9.15 3.54 -0.53
CA LYS A 97 -10.32 4.41 -0.48
C LYS A 97 -10.00 5.88 -0.81
N ASN A 98 -8.74 6.26 -0.81
CA ASN A 98 -8.28 7.60 -1.12
C ASN A 98 -7.90 7.68 -2.61
N ASP A 99 -8.55 8.57 -3.37
CA ASP A 99 -8.36 8.70 -4.81
C ASP A 99 -6.92 9.09 -5.16
N THR A 100 -6.30 10.01 -4.43
CA THR A 100 -4.90 10.39 -4.66
C THR A 100 -3.95 9.20 -4.45
N PHE A 101 -4.18 8.38 -3.42
CA PHE A 101 -3.38 7.17 -3.21
C PHE A 101 -3.54 6.18 -4.36
N ARG A 102 -4.79 5.97 -4.81
CA ARG A 102 -5.06 5.10 -5.99
C ARG A 102 -4.32 5.57 -7.23
N GLU A 103 -4.37 6.86 -7.52
CA GLU A 103 -3.66 7.45 -8.67
C GLU A 103 -2.15 7.27 -8.56
N VAL A 104 -1.59 7.49 -7.37
CA VAL A 104 -0.14 7.36 -7.16
C VAL A 104 0.34 5.92 -7.30
N VAL A 105 -0.34 4.93 -6.70
CA VAL A 105 0.09 3.52 -6.79
C VAL A 105 -0.19 2.88 -8.14
N ALA A 106 -1.03 3.51 -8.95
CA ALA A 106 -1.31 3.15 -10.34
C ALA A 106 -0.44 3.90 -11.36
N SER A 107 0.48 4.77 -10.89
CA SER A 107 1.36 5.52 -11.78
C SER A 107 2.49 4.63 -12.30
N GLU A 108 2.70 4.74 -13.61
CA GLU A 108 3.89 4.25 -14.29
C GLU A 108 5.09 5.16 -14.02
N ASP A 109 6.19 4.91 -14.69
CA ASP A 109 7.40 5.74 -14.61
C ASP A 109 7.09 7.20 -14.91
N SER A 110 7.63 8.10 -14.10
CA SER A 110 7.34 9.53 -14.17
C SER A 110 8.50 10.36 -13.61
N TRP A 111 8.30 11.66 -13.51
CA TRP A 111 9.26 12.61 -12.96
C TRP A 111 8.57 13.52 -11.96
N ILE A 112 9.32 13.92 -10.92
CA ILE A 112 8.95 15.07 -10.09
C ILE A 112 9.99 16.18 -10.25
N GLU A 113 9.51 17.42 -10.24
CA GLU A 113 10.32 18.61 -10.18
C GLU A 113 10.41 19.08 -8.72
N VAL A 114 11.61 19.39 -8.27
CA VAL A 114 11.90 19.84 -6.91
C VAL A 114 12.69 21.13 -7.00
N THR A 115 12.34 22.12 -6.19
CA THR A 115 13.09 23.36 -6.10
C THR A 115 14.12 23.25 -4.99
N GLY A 116 15.40 23.35 -5.33
CA GLY A 116 16.50 23.30 -4.39
C GLY A 116 16.62 24.55 -3.53
N ALA A 117 17.39 24.46 -2.45
CA ALA A 117 17.65 25.57 -1.52
C ALA A 117 18.25 26.82 -2.17
N ASP A 118 18.93 26.67 -3.28
CA ASP A 118 19.51 27.77 -4.08
C ASP A 118 18.53 28.37 -5.10
N GLY A 119 17.29 27.86 -5.13
CA GLY A 119 16.23 28.27 -6.08
C GLY A 119 16.36 27.63 -7.46
N SER A 120 17.28 26.70 -7.67
CA SER A 120 17.36 25.93 -8.92
C SER A 120 16.34 24.77 -8.89
N ASP A 121 15.73 24.50 -10.04
CA ASP A 121 14.88 23.33 -10.18
C ASP A 121 15.70 22.12 -10.64
N HIS A 122 15.41 20.96 -10.08
CA HIS A 122 15.97 19.69 -10.50
C HIS A 122 14.89 18.59 -10.51
N SER A 123 15.09 17.59 -11.38
CA SER A 123 14.11 16.54 -11.61
C SER A 123 14.61 15.21 -11.06
N HIS A 124 13.72 14.45 -10.43
CA HIS A 124 13.98 13.07 -10.05
C HIS A 124 13.13 12.12 -10.90
N SER A 125 13.76 11.08 -11.47
CA SER A 125 13.03 9.98 -12.10
C SER A 125 12.36 9.11 -11.04
N MET A 126 11.19 8.61 -11.38
CA MET A 126 10.42 7.71 -10.54
C MET A 126 10.04 6.49 -11.36
N ASP A 127 10.80 5.42 -11.18
CA ASP A 127 10.59 4.15 -11.87
C ASP A 127 9.78 3.21 -10.97
N THR A 128 8.65 2.73 -11.46
CA THR A 128 7.80 1.84 -10.67
C THR A 128 8.45 0.47 -10.47
N HIS A 129 8.37 -0.04 -9.26
CA HIS A 129 8.82 -1.40 -8.94
C HIS A 129 7.71 -2.45 -9.13
N ASN A 130 6.48 -2.03 -9.48
CA ASN A 130 5.35 -2.92 -9.70
C ASN A 130 5.31 -3.41 -11.15
N VAL A 131 6.01 -4.50 -11.44
CA VAL A 131 6.05 -5.10 -12.79
C VAL A 131 4.70 -5.68 -13.24
N LEU A 132 3.72 -5.83 -12.35
CA LEU A 132 2.38 -6.33 -12.67
C LEU A 132 1.38 -5.21 -13.00
N LEU A 133 1.79 -3.95 -12.86
CA LEU A 133 0.88 -2.82 -13.07
C LEU A 133 0.21 -2.89 -14.46
N GLY A 134 -1.12 -2.75 -14.48
CA GLY A 134 -1.93 -2.85 -15.69
C GLY A 134 -2.14 -4.27 -16.24
N GLN A 135 -1.45 -5.28 -15.68
CA GLN A 135 -1.59 -6.67 -16.13
C GLN A 135 -2.72 -7.37 -15.37
N ASP A 136 -3.56 -8.10 -16.09
CA ASP A 136 -4.60 -8.97 -15.52
C ASP A 136 -5.49 -8.31 -14.43
N GLY A 137 -5.70 -7.00 -14.54
CA GLY A 137 -6.51 -6.23 -13.60
C GLY A 137 -5.73 -5.72 -12.37
N ASN A 138 -4.40 -5.80 -12.33
CA ASN A 138 -3.60 -5.13 -11.30
C ASN A 138 -3.72 -3.61 -11.44
N ILE A 139 -4.18 -2.93 -10.39
CA ILE A 139 -4.45 -1.49 -10.36
C ILE A 139 -3.50 -0.71 -9.44
N GLY A 140 -2.44 -1.34 -8.97
CA GLY A 140 -1.43 -0.70 -8.16
C GLY A 140 -0.89 -1.58 -7.04
N GLY A 141 0.17 -1.13 -6.39
CA GLY A 141 0.78 -1.87 -5.30
C GLY A 141 2.06 -1.24 -4.78
N LYS A 142 2.65 -1.86 -3.76
CA LYS A 142 3.91 -1.44 -3.15
C LYS A 142 4.79 -2.63 -2.82
N THR A 143 6.02 -2.57 -3.26
CA THR A 143 7.06 -3.54 -2.91
C THR A 143 7.81 -3.14 -1.64
N GLY A 144 8.40 -4.10 -0.96
CA GLY A 144 9.36 -3.90 0.13
C GLY A 144 10.42 -4.98 0.10
N THR A 145 11.65 -4.65 0.49
CA THR A 145 12.72 -5.64 0.60
C THR A 145 13.74 -5.17 1.63
N THR A 146 14.04 -6.04 2.59
CA THR A 146 15.21 -6.01 3.46
C THR A 146 15.73 -7.44 3.58
N ASP A 147 16.90 -7.63 4.18
CA ASP A 147 17.45 -8.97 4.38
C ASP A 147 16.57 -9.80 5.33
N ASP A 148 16.00 -9.18 6.36
CA ASP A 148 15.13 -9.83 7.35
C ASP A 148 13.71 -10.06 6.81
N ALA A 149 13.12 -9.06 6.13
CA ALA A 149 11.76 -9.16 5.60
C ALA A 149 11.66 -10.07 4.36
N GLY A 150 12.75 -10.28 3.63
CA GLY A 150 12.72 -10.91 2.31
C GLY A 150 12.00 -10.04 1.26
N TYR A 151 11.56 -10.64 0.18
CA TYR A 151 10.86 -9.92 -0.89
C TYR A 151 9.37 -9.87 -0.63
N CYS A 152 8.84 -8.66 -0.38
CA CYS A 152 7.44 -8.42 -0.04
C CYS A 152 6.73 -7.63 -1.15
N PHE A 153 5.43 -7.88 -1.31
CA PHE A 153 4.59 -7.12 -2.22
C PHE A 153 3.13 -7.13 -1.75
N THR A 154 2.52 -5.96 -1.68
CA THR A 154 1.06 -5.82 -1.55
C THR A 154 0.51 -5.15 -2.78
N SER A 155 -0.63 -5.63 -3.29
CA SER A 155 -1.25 -5.04 -4.46
C SER A 155 -2.77 -5.14 -4.47
N ALA A 156 -3.38 -4.29 -5.27
CA ALA A 156 -4.81 -4.28 -5.54
C ALA A 156 -5.08 -4.77 -6.96
N TYR A 157 -6.11 -5.58 -7.11
CA TYR A 157 -6.64 -6.02 -8.40
C TYR A 157 -8.10 -5.65 -8.50
N ASN A 158 -8.54 -5.29 -9.70
CA ASN A 158 -9.95 -5.10 -10.02
C ASN A 158 -10.28 -5.78 -11.33
N ARG A 159 -11.17 -6.77 -11.29
CA ARG A 159 -11.72 -7.42 -12.48
C ARG A 159 -13.23 -7.33 -12.44
N ASP A 160 -13.80 -6.70 -13.45
CA ASP A 160 -15.26 -6.54 -13.60
C ASP A 160 -15.95 -5.90 -12.38
N GLY A 161 -15.26 -4.95 -11.73
CA GLY A 161 -15.76 -4.24 -10.55
C GLY A 161 -15.59 -5.00 -9.23
N ASP A 162 -14.93 -6.15 -9.25
CA ASP A 162 -14.56 -6.90 -8.07
C ASP A 162 -13.12 -6.59 -7.67
N GLU A 163 -12.96 -5.89 -6.56
CA GLU A 163 -11.65 -5.44 -6.08
C GLU A 163 -11.17 -6.30 -4.92
N ILE A 164 -9.94 -6.80 -5.05
CA ILE A 164 -9.26 -7.60 -4.02
C ILE A 164 -7.88 -7.02 -3.70
N TYR A 165 -7.36 -7.41 -2.56
CA TYR A 165 -6.03 -7.04 -2.09
C TYR A 165 -5.22 -8.30 -1.84
N THR A 166 -4.04 -8.37 -2.45
CA THR A 166 -3.11 -9.49 -2.28
C THR A 166 -1.90 -9.05 -1.48
N VAL A 167 -1.39 -9.92 -0.64
CA VAL A 167 -0.18 -9.66 0.16
C VAL A 167 0.71 -10.88 0.12
N ILE A 168 1.94 -10.69 -0.33
CA ILE A 168 3.03 -11.66 -0.27
C ILE A 168 4.10 -11.10 0.66
N LEU A 169 4.48 -11.86 1.66
CA LEU A 169 5.55 -11.53 2.59
C LEU A 169 6.62 -12.62 2.54
N ASN A 170 7.86 -12.22 2.70
CA ASN A 170 9.02 -13.12 2.78
C ASN A 170 9.13 -14.10 1.60
N SER A 171 8.95 -13.60 0.37
CA SER A 171 9.21 -14.40 -0.83
C SER A 171 10.71 -14.60 -1.04
N THR A 172 11.09 -15.67 -1.72
CA THR A 172 12.47 -16.09 -1.88
C THR A 172 13.27 -15.27 -2.89
N THR A 173 12.58 -14.67 -3.87
CA THR A 173 13.20 -13.83 -4.91
C THR A 173 12.31 -12.67 -5.31
N THR A 174 12.91 -11.69 -5.98
CA THR A 174 12.16 -10.57 -6.58
C THR A 174 11.06 -11.07 -7.51
N ASP A 175 11.36 -12.02 -8.39
CA ASP A 175 10.38 -12.52 -9.38
C ASP A 175 9.30 -13.37 -8.73
N GLN A 176 9.67 -14.15 -7.71
CA GLN A 176 8.73 -15.04 -7.03
C GLN A 176 7.60 -14.27 -6.36
N ARG A 177 7.86 -13.11 -5.71
CA ARG A 177 6.79 -12.31 -5.10
C ARG A 177 5.72 -11.88 -6.09
N PHE A 178 6.11 -11.59 -7.35
CA PHE A 178 5.16 -11.22 -8.41
C PHE A 178 4.42 -12.44 -8.96
N THR A 179 5.11 -13.56 -9.15
CA THR A 179 4.51 -14.82 -9.60
C THR A 179 3.48 -15.33 -8.58
N ASP A 180 3.80 -15.29 -7.29
CA ASP A 180 2.89 -15.69 -6.21
C ASP A 180 1.69 -14.75 -6.13
N THR A 181 1.90 -13.45 -6.27
CA THR A 181 0.82 -12.46 -6.31
C THR A 181 -0.16 -12.72 -7.45
N ALA A 182 0.35 -12.92 -8.67
CA ALA A 182 -0.49 -13.21 -9.84
C ALA A 182 -1.22 -14.55 -9.69
N THR A 183 -0.56 -15.56 -9.13
CA THR A 183 -1.16 -16.87 -8.83
C THR A 183 -2.30 -16.74 -7.84
N LEU A 184 -2.11 -16.01 -6.75
CA LEU A 184 -3.13 -15.79 -5.72
C LEU A 184 -4.34 -15.03 -6.28
N ALA A 185 -4.11 -13.96 -7.05
CA ALA A 185 -5.19 -13.22 -7.70
C ALA A 185 -5.97 -14.09 -8.70
N ASN A 186 -5.27 -14.85 -9.54
CA ASN A 186 -5.89 -15.76 -10.50
C ASN A 186 -6.67 -16.89 -9.81
N TRP A 187 -6.14 -17.41 -8.69
CA TRP A 187 -6.86 -18.40 -7.90
C TRP A 187 -8.20 -17.84 -7.39
N TYR A 188 -8.20 -16.65 -6.78
CA TYR A 188 -9.44 -16.03 -6.29
C TYR A 188 -10.47 -15.84 -7.41
N TYR A 189 -10.08 -15.20 -8.51
CA TYR A 189 -11.02 -14.92 -9.61
C TYR A 189 -11.47 -16.18 -10.35
N GLY A 190 -10.62 -17.20 -10.44
CA GLY A 190 -10.94 -18.48 -11.07
C GLY A 190 -11.86 -19.38 -10.23
N HIS A 191 -11.96 -19.13 -8.91
CA HIS A 191 -12.78 -19.93 -7.99
C HIS A 191 -14.06 -19.21 -7.53
N LYS A 192 -14.35 -18.05 -8.09
CA LYS A 192 -15.61 -17.35 -7.82
C LYS A 192 -16.78 -18.10 -8.43
N VAL A 193 -17.76 -18.41 -7.60
CA VAL A 193 -19.06 -18.93 -8.05
C VAL A 193 -20.17 -17.97 -7.62
N THR A 194 -21.07 -17.66 -8.54
CA THR A 194 -22.31 -16.95 -8.19
C THR A 194 -23.38 -17.99 -7.95
N VAL A 195 -23.83 -18.11 -6.71
CA VAL A 195 -24.90 -19.02 -6.34
C VAL A 195 -26.18 -18.21 -6.14
N ALA A 196 -27.24 -18.55 -6.82
CA ALA A 196 -28.56 -18.05 -6.50
C ALA A 196 -29.07 -18.77 -5.24
N ILE A 197 -29.04 -18.08 -4.10
CA ILE A 197 -29.38 -18.66 -2.78
C ILE A 197 -30.90 -18.67 -2.57
N ALA A 198 -31.65 -17.86 -3.31
CA ALA A 198 -33.08 -17.71 -3.11
C ALA A 198 -33.86 -18.30 -4.28
N ASN A 199 -35.05 -18.84 -3.98
CA ASN A 199 -36.06 -19.07 -4.97
C ASN A 199 -36.23 -17.78 -5.79
N THR A 200 -36.06 -17.87 -7.09
CA THR A 200 -36.17 -16.75 -8.02
C THR A 200 -37.54 -16.04 -7.98
N GLN A 201 -38.48 -16.58 -7.23
CA GLN A 201 -39.79 -16.01 -6.95
C GLN A 201 -39.77 -15.02 -5.79
N GLU A 202 -38.78 -15.08 -4.89
CA GLU A 202 -38.62 -14.10 -3.84
C GLU A 202 -37.91 -12.84 -4.35
N LYS A 203 -38.54 -11.71 -4.13
CA LYS A 203 -38.05 -10.41 -4.55
C LYS A 203 -37.84 -9.51 -3.34
N THR A 204 -36.83 -8.62 -3.43
CA THR A 204 -36.70 -7.52 -2.50
C THR A 204 -37.94 -6.63 -2.53
N ALA A 205 -38.13 -5.76 -1.56
CA ALA A 205 -39.20 -4.76 -1.53
C ALA A 205 -39.27 -3.89 -2.80
N ASN A 206 -38.15 -3.79 -3.56
CA ASN A 206 -38.04 -3.07 -4.82
C ASN A 206 -38.24 -3.97 -6.06
N GLY A 207 -38.66 -5.21 -5.89
CA GLY A 207 -38.97 -6.13 -6.96
C GLY A 207 -37.77 -6.84 -7.63
N ASN A 208 -36.57 -6.64 -7.14
CA ASN A 208 -35.36 -7.30 -7.65
C ASN A 208 -35.18 -8.71 -7.07
N PRO A 209 -34.61 -9.67 -7.80
CA PRO A 209 -34.26 -10.98 -7.25
C PRO A 209 -33.31 -10.83 -6.04
N LEU A 210 -33.57 -11.60 -4.98
CA LEU A 210 -32.63 -11.76 -3.88
C LEU A 210 -31.42 -12.55 -4.38
N MET A 211 -30.25 -11.90 -4.39
CA MET A 211 -28.98 -12.49 -4.81
C MET A 211 -27.98 -12.32 -3.67
N ALA A 212 -27.29 -13.40 -3.32
CA ALA A 212 -26.11 -13.32 -2.45
C ALA A 212 -24.89 -13.88 -3.18
N ARG A 213 -23.73 -13.25 -2.98
CA ARG A 213 -22.46 -13.79 -3.43
C ARG A 213 -21.82 -14.56 -2.28
N ILE A 214 -21.49 -15.82 -2.52
CA ILE A 214 -20.74 -16.64 -1.59
C ILE A 214 -19.41 -16.96 -2.27
N SER A 215 -18.28 -16.68 -1.61
CA SER A 215 -17.00 -17.18 -2.07
C SER A 215 -16.86 -18.66 -1.71
N GLN A 216 -16.15 -19.41 -2.52
CA GLN A 216 -15.94 -20.85 -2.30
C GLN A 216 -15.09 -21.13 -1.04
N THR A 217 -14.44 -20.10 -0.46
CA THR A 217 -13.67 -20.18 0.78
C THR A 217 -14.51 -20.26 2.04
N ASP A 218 -15.82 -20.03 1.95
CA ASP A 218 -16.74 -20.10 3.08
C ASP A 218 -17.22 -21.53 3.41
N TRP A 219 -16.63 -22.56 2.77
CA TRP A 219 -17.02 -23.96 2.86
C TRP A 219 -15.99 -24.88 3.49
N THR A 220 -15.19 -24.41 4.45
CA THR A 220 -14.30 -25.29 5.25
C THR A 220 -14.77 -25.43 6.68
#